data_15f0a933af47cc0c16735820a61a7238
#
_entry.id   15f0a933af47cc0c16735820a61a7238
#
_cell.length_a   1.000
_cell.length_b   1.000
_cell.length_c   1.000
_cell.angle_alpha   90.00
_cell.angle_beta   90.00
_cell.angle_gamma   90.00
#
_symmetry.space_group_name_H-M   'P 1'
#
loop_
_entity.id
_entity.type
_entity.pdbx_description
1 polymer ?
#
loop_
_entity_poly.entity_id
_entity_poly.type
_entity_poly.pdbx_seq_one_letter_code
_entity_poly.pdbx_strand_id
1 'polypeptide(L)'
;PANPDEVIMISKDTAYIDDDGRIVNRTITRPLSSEWDFLNSYIINIYPDTTCWVNDFPNANHESYMRLYFNHPSYNDNPIVGISWEQANAFCVWRTNYLLAGLKGQARFIQRYRLPTEAEWEFAARGRDGNKYPWSDEETKDEKGCYKANYKPGKGDYTKDGNLITTRVGAYSPNVNGLYDMAGNVSEWTSTVYTESGVMSMSDVNPDLRYNAAIEDPYRMKKKVVRGGSWKDVNAFIRSDARTSEYQNEQRSYIGFRCVRTQVGYNKKGR
;
A
#
# COMPACT_ATOMS: atom_id res chain seq x y z
N PRO A 1 -46.33 12.73 -3.83
CA PRO A 1 -45.49 13.84 -3.39
C PRO A 1 -45.05 13.54 -1.97
N ALA A 2 -43.74 13.51 -1.72
CA ALA A 2 -43.21 13.31 -0.38
C ALA A 2 -43.69 14.50 0.50
N ASN A 3 -44.05 14.19 1.75
CA ASN A 3 -44.45 15.21 2.72
C ASN A 3 -43.20 16.06 3.04
N PRO A 4 -43.21 17.39 2.80
CA PRO A 4 -42.06 18.24 3.03
C PRO A 4 -41.65 18.34 4.50
N ASP A 5 -42.48 17.89 5.44
CA ASP A 5 -42.23 17.91 6.87
C ASP A 5 -41.70 16.56 7.39
N GLU A 6 -41.49 15.58 6.51
CA GLU A 6 -40.98 14.26 6.93
C GLU A 6 -39.45 14.31 7.11
N VAL A 7 -39.03 14.32 8.36
CA VAL A 7 -37.61 14.28 8.71
C VAL A 7 -37.07 12.86 8.45
N ILE A 8 -36.18 12.74 7.46
CA ILE A 8 -35.52 11.47 7.16
C ILE A 8 -34.58 11.13 8.33
N MET A 9 -34.86 10.01 8.99
CA MET A 9 -34.00 9.48 10.04
C MET A 9 -33.03 8.47 9.45
N ILE A 10 -31.76 8.55 9.83
CA ILE A 10 -30.74 7.55 9.50
C ILE A 10 -30.28 6.84 10.76
N SER A 11 -30.07 5.53 10.64
CA SER A 11 -29.37 4.74 11.65
C SER A 11 -27.97 4.41 11.11
N LYS A 12 -26.97 4.77 11.86
CA LYS A 12 -25.58 4.57 11.47
C LYS A 12 -24.82 3.89 12.61
N ASP A 13 -24.16 2.81 12.29
CA ASP A 13 -23.20 2.21 13.20
C ASP A 13 -21.95 3.08 13.23
N THR A 14 -21.54 3.43 14.42
CA THR A 14 -20.34 4.22 14.69
C THR A 14 -19.52 3.52 15.75
N ALA A 15 -18.23 3.74 15.72
CA ALA A 15 -17.33 3.26 16.75
C ALA A 15 -16.67 4.46 17.44
N TYR A 16 -16.44 4.37 18.73
CA TYR A 16 -15.65 5.32 19.50
C TYR A 16 -14.71 4.57 20.44
N ILE A 17 -13.69 5.25 20.90
CA ILE A 17 -12.75 4.70 21.88
C ILE A 17 -13.26 5.15 23.26
N ASP A 18 -13.50 4.20 24.16
CA ASP A 18 -13.89 4.47 25.53
C ASP A 18 -12.70 4.92 26.39
N ASP A 19 -12.96 5.27 27.64
CA ASP A 19 -11.96 5.75 28.59
C ASP A 19 -10.89 4.70 28.92
N ASP A 20 -11.19 3.42 28.66
CA ASP A 20 -10.26 2.29 28.80
C ASP A 20 -9.43 2.02 27.54
N GLY A 21 -9.62 2.81 26.48
CA GLY A 21 -8.91 2.65 25.18
C GLY A 21 -9.47 1.54 24.30
N ARG A 22 -10.68 1.03 24.59
CA ARG A 22 -11.33 -0.01 23.80
C ARG A 22 -12.23 0.57 22.72
N ILE A 23 -12.30 -0.09 21.56
CA ILE A 23 -13.24 0.27 20.51
C ILE A 23 -14.62 -0.27 20.87
N VAL A 24 -15.58 0.63 21.06
CA VAL A 24 -16.97 0.31 21.36
C VAL A 24 -17.84 0.70 20.16
N ASN A 25 -18.59 -0.26 19.65
CA ASN A 25 -19.54 -0.04 18.57
C ASN A 25 -20.89 0.42 19.13
N ARG A 26 -21.48 1.44 18.53
CA ARG A 26 -22.78 1.98 18.90
C ARG A 26 -23.57 2.37 17.66
N THR A 27 -24.85 1.98 17.61
CA THR A 27 -25.79 2.47 16.59
C THR A 27 -26.37 3.81 17.05
N ILE A 28 -26.20 4.84 16.24
CA ILE A 28 -26.80 6.17 16.47
C ILE A 28 -27.87 6.39 15.43
N THR A 29 -29.09 6.73 15.91
CA THR A 29 -30.20 7.15 15.06
C THR A 29 -30.39 8.65 15.22
N ARG A 30 -30.32 9.40 14.13
CA ARG A 30 -30.49 10.85 14.10
C ARG A 30 -31.08 11.35 12.78
N PRO A 31 -31.60 12.56 12.74
CA PRO A 31 -32.02 13.18 11.49
C PRO A 31 -30.85 13.28 10.48
N LEU A 32 -31.18 13.10 9.21
CA LEU A 32 -30.27 13.37 8.11
C LEU A 32 -29.87 14.86 8.13
N SER A 33 -28.58 15.16 8.21
CA SER A 33 -28.10 16.53 8.35
C SER A 33 -27.19 16.97 7.21
N SER A 34 -26.58 16.01 6.46
CA SER A 34 -25.67 16.30 5.37
C SER A 34 -25.49 15.09 4.43
N GLU A 35 -24.93 15.35 3.24
CA GLU A 35 -24.52 14.28 2.31
C GLU A 35 -23.52 13.29 2.90
N TRP A 36 -22.73 13.71 3.91
CA TRP A 36 -21.78 12.87 4.65
C TRP A 36 -22.48 11.76 5.44
N ASP A 37 -23.76 11.90 5.69
CA ASP A 37 -24.54 10.91 6.45
C ASP A 37 -24.74 9.61 5.68
N PHE A 38 -24.60 9.64 4.37
CA PHE A 38 -24.63 8.44 3.51
C PHE A 38 -23.29 7.71 3.46
N LEU A 39 -22.23 8.28 4.02
CA LEU A 39 -20.92 7.66 4.04
C LEU A 39 -20.73 6.81 5.29
N ASN A 40 -20.27 5.59 5.11
CA ASN A 40 -19.83 4.76 6.22
C ASN A 40 -18.54 5.34 6.82
N SER A 41 -18.53 5.54 8.13
CA SER A 41 -17.32 5.90 8.88
C SER A 41 -16.99 4.75 9.83
N TYR A 42 -15.71 4.40 9.89
CA TYR A 42 -15.20 3.36 10.79
C TYR A 42 -13.86 3.79 11.36
N ILE A 43 -13.53 3.28 12.53
CA ILE A 43 -12.25 3.53 13.19
C ILE A 43 -11.29 2.41 12.77
N ILE A 44 -10.14 2.81 12.22
CA ILE A 44 -9.05 1.88 11.87
C ILE A 44 -7.95 2.05 12.92
N ASN A 45 -7.48 0.95 13.49
CA ASN A 45 -6.23 0.95 14.22
C ASN A 45 -5.09 1.23 13.23
N ILE A 46 -4.38 2.34 13.42
CA ILE A 46 -3.30 2.77 12.52
C ILE A 46 -1.94 2.18 12.88
N TYR A 47 -1.80 1.61 14.09
CA TYR A 47 -0.52 1.06 14.51
C TYR A 47 -0.22 -0.27 13.78
N PRO A 48 0.99 -0.46 13.24
CA PRO A 48 1.35 -1.69 12.56
C PRO A 48 1.32 -2.90 13.50
N ASP A 49 1.07 -4.08 12.96
CA ASP A 49 1.26 -5.32 13.69
C ASP A 49 2.76 -5.60 13.89
N THR A 50 3.22 -5.42 15.12
CA THR A 50 4.63 -5.67 15.46
C THR A 50 4.97 -7.16 15.49
N THR A 51 3.96 -8.05 15.54
CA THR A 51 4.15 -9.50 15.55
C THR A 51 4.32 -10.10 14.17
N CYS A 52 4.18 -9.30 13.11
CA CYS A 52 4.27 -9.76 11.72
C CYS A 52 5.58 -10.50 11.40
N TRP A 53 6.66 -10.24 12.14
CA TRP A 53 7.97 -10.90 12.00
C TRP A 53 7.99 -12.35 12.45
N VAL A 54 7.09 -12.75 13.35
CA VAL A 54 7.05 -14.12 13.92
C VAL A 54 6.80 -15.15 12.84
N ASN A 55 5.91 -14.85 11.91
CA ASN A 55 5.53 -15.76 10.83
C ASN A 55 6.67 -16.01 9.83
N ASP A 56 7.54 -15.01 9.63
CA ASP A 56 8.64 -15.10 8.67
C ASP A 56 9.89 -15.76 9.26
N PHE A 57 10.06 -15.68 10.58
CA PHE A 57 11.19 -16.26 11.29
C PHE A 57 10.77 -17.11 12.49
N PRO A 58 10.00 -18.20 12.33
CA PRO A 58 9.37 -18.93 13.42
C PRO A 58 10.35 -19.54 14.42
N ASN A 59 11.62 -19.74 14.04
CA ASN A 59 12.66 -20.34 14.86
C ASN A 59 13.75 -19.35 15.31
N ALA A 60 13.56 -18.05 15.04
CA ALA A 60 14.55 -17.03 15.40
C ALA A 60 14.09 -16.24 16.64
N ASN A 61 15.02 -15.53 17.27
CA ASN A 61 14.68 -14.58 18.31
C ASN A 61 14.13 -13.28 17.67
N HIS A 62 12.80 -13.20 17.49
CA HIS A 62 12.10 -12.07 16.84
C HIS A 62 11.98 -10.85 17.72
N GLU A 63 12.26 -10.98 19.00
CA GLU A 63 12.00 -9.93 19.97
C GLU A 63 12.63 -8.61 19.56
N SER A 64 13.82 -8.68 18.97
CA SER A 64 14.52 -7.48 18.47
C SER A 64 13.75 -6.74 17.39
N TYR A 65 13.19 -7.44 16.38
CA TYR A 65 12.44 -6.81 15.31
C TYR A 65 11.08 -6.33 15.77
N MET A 66 10.37 -7.14 16.56
CA MET A 66 9.08 -6.76 17.14
C MET A 66 9.17 -5.50 18.00
N ARG A 67 10.23 -5.36 18.79
CA ARG A 67 10.41 -4.23 19.72
C ARG A 67 11.06 -3.01 19.07
N LEU A 68 11.98 -3.20 18.14
CA LEU A 68 12.86 -2.14 17.68
C LEU A 68 12.47 -1.58 16.30
N TYR A 69 11.93 -2.40 15.39
CA TYR A 69 11.67 -1.97 14.02
C TYR A 69 10.81 -0.71 13.93
N PHE A 70 9.81 -0.58 14.78
CA PHE A 70 8.86 0.55 14.76
C PHE A 70 9.24 1.71 15.70
N ASN A 71 10.22 1.52 16.57
CA ASN A 71 10.53 2.48 17.63
C ASN A 71 11.99 2.93 17.65
N HIS A 72 12.92 2.17 17.05
CA HIS A 72 14.33 2.48 17.14
C HIS A 72 14.79 3.34 15.95
N PRO A 73 15.58 4.42 16.19
CA PRO A 73 16.02 5.34 15.15
C PRO A 73 16.73 4.71 13.96
N SER A 74 17.40 3.56 14.14
CA SER A 74 18.08 2.83 13.06
C SER A 74 17.14 2.38 11.94
N TYR A 75 15.84 2.29 12.18
CA TYR A 75 14.83 1.88 11.21
C TYR A 75 13.97 3.04 10.70
N ASN A 76 14.25 4.28 11.08
CA ASN A 76 13.43 5.44 10.68
C ASN A 76 13.33 5.62 9.16
N ASP A 77 14.38 5.22 8.44
CA ASP A 77 14.43 5.31 6.98
C ASP A 77 14.03 3.99 6.29
N ASN A 78 13.62 2.97 7.04
CA ASN A 78 13.14 1.72 6.48
C ASN A 78 11.65 1.83 6.10
N PRO A 79 11.17 1.03 5.12
CA PRO A 79 9.77 1.07 4.73
C PRO A 79 8.87 0.59 5.86
N ILE A 80 7.68 1.15 5.97
CA ILE A 80 6.66 0.62 6.86
C ILE A 80 6.22 -0.78 6.42
N VAL A 81 6.07 -1.69 7.38
CA VAL A 81 5.57 -3.05 7.20
C VAL A 81 4.56 -3.39 8.29
N GLY A 82 3.97 -4.58 8.26
CA GLY A 82 3.00 -4.98 9.29
C GLY A 82 1.70 -4.17 9.21
N ILE A 83 1.34 -3.73 8.01
CA ILE A 83 0.13 -2.93 7.75
C ILE A 83 -0.81 -3.64 6.78
N SER A 84 -2.10 -3.56 7.05
CA SER A 84 -3.15 -4.04 6.15
C SER A 84 -3.37 -3.06 4.98
N TRP A 85 -4.06 -3.53 3.95
CA TRP A 85 -4.49 -2.69 2.83
C TRP A 85 -5.39 -1.53 3.29
N GLU A 86 -6.25 -1.77 4.29
CA GLU A 86 -7.13 -0.74 4.83
C GLU A 86 -6.35 0.34 5.56
N GLN A 87 -5.33 -0.04 6.34
CA GLN A 87 -4.43 0.92 7.00
C GLN A 87 -3.66 1.76 5.97
N ALA A 88 -3.18 1.16 4.88
CA ALA A 88 -2.51 1.88 3.80
C ALA A 88 -3.44 2.90 3.13
N ASN A 89 -4.72 2.54 2.88
CA ASN A 89 -5.72 3.49 2.38
C ASN A 89 -6.02 4.60 3.38
N ALA A 90 -6.18 4.28 4.66
CA ALA A 90 -6.40 5.27 5.72
C ALA A 90 -5.26 6.29 5.77
N PHE A 91 -4.01 5.84 5.63
CA PHE A 91 -2.87 6.74 5.52
C PHE A 91 -2.97 7.68 4.31
N CYS A 92 -3.39 7.19 3.16
CA CYS A 92 -3.60 8.04 1.97
C CYS A 92 -4.65 9.14 2.24
N VAL A 93 -5.73 8.80 2.93
CA VAL A 93 -6.76 9.77 3.35
C VAL A 93 -6.19 10.78 4.33
N TRP A 94 -5.50 10.31 5.36
CA TRP A 94 -4.84 11.19 6.33
C TRP A 94 -3.86 12.15 5.65
N ARG A 95 -3.00 11.64 4.77
CA ARG A 95 -2.01 12.44 4.03
C ARG A 95 -2.68 13.51 3.16
N THR A 96 -3.83 13.19 2.57
CA THR A 96 -4.63 14.16 1.81
C THR A 96 -5.12 15.26 2.72
N ASN A 97 -5.73 14.92 3.85
CA ASN A 97 -6.28 15.89 4.80
C ASN A 97 -5.18 16.76 5.41
N TYR A 98 -4.02 16.17 5.73
CA TYR A 98 -2.87 16.91 6.21
C TYR A 98 -2.37 17.94 5.20
N LEU A 99 -2.27 17.55 3.91
CA LEU A 99 -1.90 18.47 2.84
C LEU A 99 -2.92 19.61 2.70
N LEU A 100 -4.23 19.29 2.70
CA LEU A 100 -5.31 20.27 2.57
C LEU A 100 -5.31 21.27 3.73
N ALA A 101 -5.09 20.80 4.96
CA ALA A 101 -4.98 21.66 6.14
C ALA A 101 -3.80 22.65 6.04
N GLY A 102 -2.67 22.20 5.48
CA GLY A 102 -1.49 23.06 5.27
C GLY A 102 -1.69 24.17 4.22
N LEU A 103 -2.62 23.99 3.30
CA LEU A 103 -2.85 24.92 2.18
C LEU A 103 -3.86 26.04 2.46
N LYS A 104 -4.42 26.10 3.68
CA LYS A 104 -5.27 27.21 4.17
C LYS A 104 -6.30 27.73 3.13
N GLY A 105 -7.05 26.83 2.48
CA GLY A 105 -8.12 27.19 1.53
C GLY A 105 -7.67 27.43 0.09
N GLN A 106 -6.38 27.37 -0.24
CA GLN A 106 -5.87 27.46 -1.61
C GLN A 106 -6.02 26.13 -2.40
N ALA A 107 -6.74 25.19 -1.85
CA ALA A 107 -6.76 23.78 -2.25
C ALA A 107 -7.81 23.43 -3.34
N ARG A 108 -8.29 24.37 -4.16
CA ARG A 108 -9.42 24.13 -5.07
C ARG A 108 -9.24 23.00 -6.10
N PHE A 109 -8.01 22.50 -6.33
CA PHE A 109 -7.73 21.53 -7.39
C PHE A 109 -6.73 20.44 -6.98
N ILE A 110 -6.60 20.12 -5.70
CA ILE A 110 -5.66 19.08 -5.26
C ILE A 110 -6.36 17.72 -5.32
N GLN A 111 -5.79 16.82 -6.13
CA GLN A 111 -6.19 15.43 -6.17
C GLN A 111 -5.78 14.73 -4.88
N ARG A 112 -6.61 13.78 -4.45
CA ARG A 112 -6.37 13.00 -3.23
C ARG A 112 -5.23 12.02 -3.43
N TYR A 113 -4.45 11.79 -2.38
CA TYR A 113 -3.56 10.64 -2.32
C TYR A 113 -4.37 9.35 -2.26
N ARG A 114 -3.88 8.33 -2.91
CA ARG A 114 -4.44 6.99 -2.96
C ARG A 114 -3.34 5.95 -3.19
N LEU A 115 -3.65 4.67 -3.04
CA LEU A 115 -2.80 3.61 -3.56
C LEU A 115 -2.78 3.66 -5.11
N PRO A 116 -1.67 3.27 -5.75
CA PRO A 116 -1.62 3.11 -7.19
C PRO A 116 -2.55 1.96 -7.63
N THR A 117 -3.08 2.03 -8.84
CA THR A 117 -3.61 0.85 -9.50
C THR A 117 -2.47 -0.09 -9.86
N GLU A 118 -2.78 -1.37 -10.12
CA GLU A 118 -1.78 -2.32 -10.61
C GLU A 118 -1.11 -1.82 -11.90
N ALA A 119 -1.91 -1.29 -12.85
CA ALA A 119 -1.40 -0.77 -14.11
C ALA A 119 -0.50 0.46 -13.94
N GLU A 120 -0.87 1.40 -13.06
CA GLU A 120 -0.05 2.56 -12.73
C GLU A 120 1.28 2.15 -12.09
N TRP A 121 1.23 1.18 -11.17
CA TRP A 121 2.42 0.68 -10.50
C TRP A 121 3.38 0.01 -11.51
N GLU A 122 2.84 -0.87 -12.37
CA GLU A 122 3.63 -1.55 -13.41
C GLU A 122 4.25 -0.57 -14.40
N PHE A 123 3.47 0.39 -14.91
CA PHE A 123 3.98 1.43 -15.81
C PHE A 123 5.09 2.26 -15.13
N ALA A 124 4.91 2.61 -13.87
CA ALA A 124 5.90 3.34 -13.10
C ALA A 124 7.20 2.54 -12.92
N ALA A 125 7.12 1.21 -12.75
CA ALA A 125 8.27 0.33 -12.60
C ALA A 125 8.99 0.10 -13.93
N ARG A 126 8.26 -0.28 -15.01
CA ARG A 126 8.82 -0.68 -16.30
C ARG A 126 9.30 0.48 -17.17
N GLY A 127 8.76 1.68 -16.94
CA GLY A 127 8.93 2.79 -17.87
C GLY A 127 8.25 2.52 -19.22
N ARG A 128 8.57 3.36 -20.21
CA ARG A 128 8.01 3.24 -21.57
C ARG A 128 8.57 2.05 -22.36
N ASP A 129 9.78 1.62 -22.01
CA ASP A 129 10.50 0.57 -22.74
C ASP A 129 10.02 -0.83 -22.37
N GLY A 130 9.16 -0.95 -21.35
CA GLY A 130 8.58 -2.23 -20.93
C GLY A 130 9.60 -3.19 -20.32
N ASN A 131 10.59 -2.67 -19.61
CA ASN A 131 11.69 -3.44 -19.05
C ASN A 131 11.20 -4.52 -18.07
N LYS A 132 11.91 -5.66 -18.07
CA LYS A 132 11.69 -6.79 -17.17
C LYS A 132 11.89 -6.41 -15.70
N TYR A 133 12.90 -5.59 -15.44
CA TYR A 133 13.19 -4.99 -14.13
C TYR A 133 13.08 -3.46 -14.22
N PRO A 134 13.07 -2.73 -13.10
CA PRO A 134 13.04 -1.26 -13.11
C PRO A 134 14.29 -0.60 -13.76
N TRP A 135 15.28 -1.39 -14.14
CA TRP A 135 16.50 -0.97 -14.84
C TRP A 135 16.55 -1.55 -16.27
N SER A 136 17.49 -1.03 -17.09
CA SER A 136 17.48 -1.26 -18.55
C SER A 136 17.96 -2.63 -19.00
N ASP A 137 18.71 -3.35 -18.16
CA ASP A 137 19.22 -4.69 -18.49
C ASP A 137 18.46 -5.79 -17.74
N GLU A 138 18.72 -7.04 -18.09
CA GLU A 138 18.06 -8.20 -17.45
C GLU A 138 18.84 -8.77 -16.27
N GLU A 139 19.97 -8.18 -15.92
CA GLU A 139 20.84 -8.67 -14.85
C GLU A 139 20.45 -8.06 -13.52
N THR A 140 20.44 -8.88 -12.48
CA THR A 140 20.15 -8.43 -11.11
C THR A 140 21.38 -7.90 -10.37
N LYS A 141 22.54 -7.92 -11.02
CA LYS A 141 23.80 -7.35 -10.54
C LYS A 141 24.33 -6.32 -11.53
N ASP A 142 25.06 -5.37 -11.00
CA ASP A 142 25.84 -4.42 -11.80
C ASP A 142 27.16 -5.03 -12.28
N GLU A 143 27.92 -4.28 -13.07
CA GLU A 143 29.23 -4.66 -13.59
C GLU A 143 30.26 -4.96 -12.50
N LYS A 144 30.09 -4.44 -11.30
CA LYS A 144 30.94 -4.67 -10.14
C LYS A 144 30.52 -5.89 -9.32
N GLY A 145 29.43 -6.56 -9.73
CA GLY A 145 28.86 -7.72 -9.04
C GLY A 145 27.96 -7.36 -7.85
N CYS A 146 27.64 -6.08 -7.64
CA CYS A 146 26.72 -5.64 -6.59
C CYS A 146 25.27 -5.87 -7.01
N TYR A 147 24.42 -6.30 -6.08
CA TYR A 147 23.00 -6.46 -6.34
C TYR A 147 22.31 -5.11 -6.53
N LYS A 148 21.33 -5.06 -7.45
CA LYS A 148 20.58 -3.85 -7.82
C LYS A 148 19.30 -3.66 -7.00
N ALA A 149 18.95 -4.61 -6.15
CA ALA A 149 17.77 -4.56 -5.29
C ALA A 149 17.97 -5.42 -4.04
N ASN A 150 17.19 -5.16 -3.01
CA ASN A 150 17.12 -5.98 -1.80
C ASN A 150 16.11 -7.12 -2.01
N TYR A 151 16.59 -8.33 -2.17
CA TYR A 151 15.78 -9.54 -2.39
C TYR A 151 16.59 -10.78 -1.99
N LYS A 152 15.97 -11.96 -1.99
CA LYS A 152 16.63 -13.25 -1.71
C LYS A 152 17.27 -13.84 -2.97
N PRO A 153 18.57 -13.67 -3.21
CA PRO A 153 19.19 -14.06 -4.47
C PRO A 153 19.37 -15.57 -4.69
N GLY A 154 19.19 -16.38 -3.64
CA GLY A 154 19.43 -17.82 -3.72
C GLY A 154 18.60 -18.62 -2.74
N LYS A 155 18.64 -19.94 -2.90
CA LYS A 155 17.96 -20.85 -1.97
C LYS A 155 18.62 -20.78 -0.58
N GLY A 156 17.84 -20.43 0.45
CA GLY A 156 18.26 -20.46 1.85
C GLY A 156 19.15 -19.30 2.32
N ASP A 157 19.59 -18.43 1.42
CA ASP A 157 20.48 -17.32 1.78
C ASP A 157 19.80 -15.97 1.58
N TYR A 158 19.31 -15.40 2.68
CA TYR A 158 18.66 -14.09 2.70
C TYR A 158 19.66 -12.93 2.72
N THR A 159 20.92 -13.19 3.11
CA THR A 159 21.91 -12.13 3.33
C THR A 159 22.86 -11.93 2.16
N LYS A 160 22.67 -12.67 1.08
CA LYS A 160 23.60 -12.68 -0.04
C LYS A 160 23.65 -11.34 -0.79
N ASP A 161 22.58 -10.54 -0.74
CA ASP A 161 22.53 -9.18 -1.27
C ASP A 161 23.05 -8.13 -0.28
N GLY A 162 23.43 -8.54 0.94
CA GLY A 162 23.92 -7.69 2.02
C GLY A 162 22.89 -7.32 3.08
N ASN A 163 21.63 -7.75 2.92
CA ASN A 163 20.53 -7.42 3.85
C ASN A 163 19.79 -8.69 4.30
N LEU A 164 19.45 -8.78 5.57
CA LEU A 164 18.65 -9.90 6.10
C LEU A 164 17.14 -9.64 5.98
N ILE A 165 16.73 -8.39 6.12
CA ILE A 165 15.36 -7.89 6.10
C ILE A 165 15.30 -6.64 5.23
N THR A 166 14.34 -5.77 5.47
CA THR A 166 14.24 -4.46 4.79
C THR A 166 15.50 -3.62 4.97
N THR A 167 15.80 -2.81 3.99
CA THR A 167 16.84 -1.78 4.07
C THR A 167 16.22 -0.37 3.95
N ARG A 168 17.02 0.66 4.20
CA ARG A 168 16.56 2.06 4.06
C ARG A 168 16.00 2.29 2.66
N VAL A 169 14.94 3.08 2.58
CA VAL A 169 14.38 3.49 1.28
C VAL A 169 15.39 4.27 0.46
N GLY A 170 15.41 4.02 -0.85
CA GLY A 170 16.36 4.68 -1.75
C GLY A 170 17.81 4.20 -1.61
N ALA A 171 18.05 3.02 -1.06
CA ALA A 171 19.39 2.44 -0.94
C ALA A 171 20.00 2.06 -2.29
N TYR A 172 19.17 1.78 -3.27
CA TYR A 172 19.55 1.39 -4.64
C TYR A 172 19.28 2.50 -5.63
N SER A 173 19.81 2.37 -6.85
CA SER A 173 19.60 3.38 -7.90
C SER A 173 18.14 3.48 -8.31
N PRO A 174 17.65 4.69 -8.63
CA PRO A 174 16.30 4.86 -9.12
C PRO A 174 16.15 4.32 -10.55
N ASN A 175 14.92 4.02 -10.96
CA ASN A 175 14.60 3.67 -12.33
C ASN A 175 14.60 4.92 -13.25
N VAL A 176 14.29 4.72 -14.54
CA VAL A 176 14.23 5.79 -15.55
C VAL A 176 13.23 6.91 -15.24
N ASN A 177 12.24 6.63 -14.41
CA ASN A 177 11.24 7.59 -13.94
C ASN A 177 11.64 8.29 -12.63
N GLY A 178 12.85 8.05 -12.12
CA GLY A 178 13.34 8.60 -10.86
C GLY A 178 12.73 7.95 -9.61
N LEU A 179 12.14 6.76 -9.74
CA LEU A 179 11.49 6.05 -8.63
C LEU A 179 12.43 5.00 -8.06
N TYR A 180 12.51 4.97 -6.73
CA TYR A 180 13.32 4.03 -5.97
C TYR A 180 12.50 2.82 -5.53
N ASP A 181 13.20 1.71 -5.27
CA ASP A 181 12.68 0.48 -4.66
C ASP A 181 11.45 -0.10 -5.40
N MET A 182 11.43 0.04 -6.73
CA MET A 182 10.40 -0.58 -7.59
C MET A 182 10.63 -2.08 -7.79
N ALA A 183 11.71 -2.63 -7.23
CA ALA A 183 12.01 -4.06 -7.17
C ALA A 183 12.64 -4.38 -5.83
N GLY A 184 12.08 -5.36 -5.11
CA GLY A 184 12.59 -5.79 -3.81
C GLY A 184 12.30 -4.80 -2.68
N ASN A 185 13.00 -4.93 -1.58
CA ASN A 185 12.80 -4.29 -0.30
C ASN A 185 11.47 -4.72 0.34
N VAL A 186 10.35 -4.10 -0.01
CA VAL A 186 9.01 -4.56 0.36
C VAL A 186 8.10 -4.64 -0.85
N SER A 187 7.24 -5.65 -0.88
CA SER A 187 6.13 -5.70 -1.82
C SER A 187 5.13 -4.59 -1.48
N GLU A 188 4.41 -4.06 -2.47
CA GLU A 188 3.58 -2.88 -2.27
C GLU A 188 2.13 -3.13 -2.57
N TRP A 189 1.24 -2.70 -1.65
CA TRP A 189 -0.18 -2.72 -1.86
C TRP A 189 -0.60 -1.85 -3.05
N THR A 190 -1.48 -2.38 -3.89
CA THR A 190 -2.19 -1.61 -4.93
C THR A 190 -3.67 -1.48 -4.59
N SER A 191 -4.39 -0.59 -5.29
CA SER A 191 -5.85 -0.46 -5.14
C SER A 191 -6.63 -1.62 -5.80
N THR A 192 -5.98 -2.36 -6.69
CA THR A 192 -6.61 -3.34 -7.58
C THR A 192 -6.90 -4.65 -6.87
N VAL A 193 -8.09 -5.20 -7.07
CA VAL A 193 -8.48 -6.54 -6.60
C VAL A 193 -7.77 -7.60 -7.42
N TYR A 194 -7.28 -8.63 -6.75
CA TYR A 194 -6.67 -9.76 -7.42
C TYR A 194 -7.71 -10.68 -8.04
N THR A 195 -7.58 -10.92 -9.32
CA THR A 195 -8.29 -11.96 -10.08
C THR A 195 -7.28 -12.80 -10.86
N GLU A 196 -7.53 -14.07 -11.06
CA GLU A 196 -6.62 -14.97 -11.80
C GLU A 196 -6.45 -14.55 -13.26
N SER A 197 -7.54 -14.08 -13.90
CA SER A 197 -7.49 -13.53 -15.26
C SER A 197 -6.79 -12.18 -15.36
N GLY A 198 -6.48 -11.56 -14.25
CA GLY A 198 -5.90 -10.22 -14.23
C GLY A 198 -6.83 -9.18 -14.84
N VAL A 199 -6.23 -8.08 -15.29
CA VAL A 199 -6.93 -7.01 -16.01
C VAL A 199 -7.02 -7.25 -17.52
N MET A 200 -6.55 -8.41 -18.02
CA MET A 200 -6.51 -8.73 -19.44
C MET A 200 -7.90 -8.79 -20.11
N SER A 201 -8.96 -8.99 -19.32
CA SER A 201 -10.34 -8.96 -19.78
C SER A 201 -10.96 -7.57 -19.84
N MET A 202 -10.22 -6.54 -19.43
CA MET A 202 -10.69 -5.16 -19.40
C MET A 202 -10.14 -4.40 -20.61
N SER A 203 -11.00 -3.74 -21.35
CA SER A 203 -10.65 -2.93 -22.53
C SER A 203 -10.25 -1.49 -22.19
N ASP A 204 -9.96 -1.18 -20.95
CA ASP A 204 -9.61 0.17 -20.50
C ASP A 204 -8.09 0.41 -20.59
N VAL A 205 -7.70 1.67 -20.80
CA VAL A 205 -6.31 2.12 -20.85
C VAL A 205 -5.63 2.07 -19.48
N ASN A 206 -6.41 2.25 -18.40
CA ASN A 206 -5.96 2.11 -17.00
C ASN A 206 -6.94 1.22 -16.26
N PRO A 207 -6.92 -0.09 -16.52
CA PRO A 207 -7.87 -1.00 -15.91
C PRO A 207 -7.67 -1.05 -14.40
N ASP A 208 -8.74 -0.78 -13.66
CA ASP A 208 -8.71 -0.78 -12.20
C ASP A 208 -9.98 -1.44 -11.66
N LEU A 209 -9.85 -2.68 -11.24
CA LEU A 209 -10.92 -3.39 -10.56
C LEU A 209 -10.85 -3.07 -9.07
N ARG A 210 -11.67 -2.11 -8.63
CA ARG A 210 -11.77 -1.72 -7.21
C ARG A 210 -12.92 -2.43 -6.53
N TYR A 211 -12.62 -3.04 -5.43
CA TYR A 211 -13.61 -3.58 -4.52
C TYR A 211 -13.03 -3.62 -3.10
N ASN A 212 -13.72 -3.02 -2.15
CA ASN A 212 -13.39 -3.17 -0.74
C ASN A 212 -14.31 -4.25 -0.18
N ALA A 213 -13.76 -5.45 0.02
CA ALA A 213 -14.54 -6.58 0.46
C ALA A 213 -15.00 -6.39 1.92
N ALA A 214 -16.30 -6.60 2.15
CA ALA A 214 -16.87 -6.61 3.48
C ALA A 214 -16.45 -7.87 4.26
N ILE A 215 -16.73 -7.89 5.56
CA ILE A 215 -16.40 -9.04 6.43
C ILE A 215 -17.12 -10.30 5.96
N GLU A 216 -18.35 -10.16 5.49
CA GLU A 216 -19.23 -11.23 5.04
C GLU A 216 -18.89 -11.77 3.65
N ASP A 217 -18.08 -11.02 2.88
CA ASP A 217 -17.74 -11.42 1.52
C ASP A 217 -16.90 -12.70 1.48
N PRO A 218 -17.04 -13.50 0.42
CA PRO A 218 -16.21 -14.68 0.21
C PRO A 218 -14.71 -14.34 0.28
N TYR A 219 -13.95 -15.18 0.94
CA TYR A 219 -12.52 -14.93 1.23
C TYR A 219 -11.71 -14.63 -0.04
N ARG A 220 -12.03 -15.26 -1.17
CA ARG A 220 -11.38 -14.99 -2.47
C ARG A 220 -11.51 -13.54 -2.94
N MET A 221 -12.58 -12.82 -2.55
CA MET A 221 -12.81 -11.43 -2.94
C MET A 221 -11.97 -10.43 -2.11
N LYS A 222 -11.39 -10.90 -1.01
CA LYS A 222 -10.56 -10.08 -0.10
C LYS A 222 -9.11 -9.94 -0.56
N LYS A 223 -8.73 -10.58 -1.67
CA LYS A 223 -7.38 -10.49 -2.20
C LYS A 223 -7.15 -9.20 -2.96
N LYS A 224 -6.03 -8.54 -2.65
CA LYS A 224 -5.52 -7.36 -3.36
C LYS A 224 -4.23 -7.70 -4.09
N VAL A 225 -3.99 -7.03 -5.20
CA VAL A 225 -2.73 -7.17 -5.93
C VAL A 225 -1.62 -6.49 -5.14
N VAL A 226 -0.49 -7.20 -5.06
CA VAL A 226 0.76 -6.74 -4.46
C VAL A 226 1.86 -6.84 -5.51
N ARG A 227 2.71 -5.83 -5.59
CA ARG A 227 3.71 -5.67 -6.66
C ARG A 227 5.11 -5.45 -6.09
N GLY A 228 6.15 -5.69 -6.94
CA GLY A 228 7.54 -5.33 -6.66
C GLY A 228 8.38 -6.45 -6.05
N GLY A 229 7.77 -7.40 -5.38
CA GLY A 229 8.50 -8.40 -4.59
C GLY A 229 9.19 -7.76 -3.37
N SER A 230 9.83 -8.57 -2.55
CA SER A 230 10.36 -8.12 -1.26
C SER A 230 11.72 -8.74 -0.94
N TRP A 231 12.30 -8.35 0.19
CA TRP A 231 13.54 -8.90 0.75
C TRP A 231 13.54 -10.43 0.90
N LYS A 232 12.37 -11.06 1.03
CA LYS A 232 12.25 -12.51 1.17
C LYS A 232 12.01 -13.25 -0.15
N ASP A 233 11.72 -12.53 -1.23
CA ASP A 233 11.34 -13.10 -2.51
C ASP A 233 12.55 -13.34 -3.42
N VAL A 234 12.47 -14.37 -4.27
CA VAL A 234 13.49 -14.64 -5.26
C VAL A 234 13.33 -13.74 -6.50
N ASN A 235 14.33 -13.68 -7.37
CA ASN A 235 14.39 -12.81 -8.52
C ASN A 235 13.17 -12.86 -9.46
N ALA A 236 12.45 -13.99 -9.51
CA ALA A 236 11.24 -14.11 -10.31
C ALA A 236 10.11 -13.17 -9.85
N PHE A 237 10.04 -12.86 -8.55
CA PHE A 237 8.99 -12.03 -7.97
C PHE A 237 9.32 -10.54 -7.92
N ILE A 238 10.61 -10.16 -8.06
CA ILE A 238 11.02 -8.75 -8.14
C ILE A 238 10.99 -8.17 -9.56
N ARG A 239 10.52 -8.93 -10.54
CA ARG A 239 10.29 -8.45 -11.90
C ARG A 239 9.18 -7.42 -11.91
N SER A 240 9.29 -6.44 -12.81
CA SER A 240 8.29 -5.38 -12.96
C SER A 240 6.90 -5.90 -13.37
N ASP A 241 6.84 -7.05 -14.05
CA ASP A 241 5.61 -7.72 -14.48
C ASP A 241 5.13 -8.79 -13.49
N ALA A 242 5.90 -9.13 -12.46
CA ALA A 242 5.52 -10.11 -11.48
C ALA A 242 4.31 -9.65 -10.66
N ARG A 243 3.32 -10.50 -10.59
CA ARG A 243 2.03 -10.23 -9.97
C ARG A 243 1.78 -11.21 -8.83
N THR A 244 1.63 -10.68 -7.63
CA THR A 244 1.30 -11.46 -6.44
C THR A 244 0.03 -10.91 -5.79
N SER A 245 -0.43 -11.56 -4.74
CA SER A 245 -1.61 -11.10 -3.98
C SER A 245 -1.49 -11.43 -2.52
N GLU A 246 -2.15 -10.62 -1.70
CA GLU A 246 -2.36 -10.91 -0.29
C GLU A 246 -3.79 -10.49 0.10
N TYR A 247 -4.30 -11.03 1.19
CA TYR A 247 -5.62 -10.66 1.70
C TYR A 247 -5.59 -9.28 2.34
N GLN A 248 -6.62 -8.48 2.09
CA GLN A 248 -6.67 -7.06 2.47
C GLN A 248 -6.51 -6.77 3.96
N ASN A 249 -6.84 -7.75 4.82
CA ASN A 249 -6.72 -7.65 6.28
C ASN A 249 -5.40 -8.21 6.83
N GLU A 250 -4.57 -8.83 6.00
CA GLU A 250 -3.30 -9.41 6.44
C GLU A 250 -2.21 -8.35 6.58
N GLN A 251 -1.38 -8.53 7.60
CA GLN A 251 -0.27 -7.65 7.96
C GLN A 251 1.03 -8.46 7.92
N ARG A 252 1.87 -8.17 6.93
CA ARG A 252 3.08 -8.93 6.66
C ARG A 252 4.34 -8.10 6.87
N SER A 253 5.44 -8.74 7.30
CA SER A 253 6.75 -8.11 7.49
C SER A 253 7.44 -7.71 6.18
N TYR A 254 6.87 -8.11 5.06
CA TYR A 254 7.42 -7.91 3.72
C TYR A 254 6.49 -7.13 2.79
N ILE A 255 5.38 -6.59 3.31
CA ILE A 255 4.44 -5.77 2.53
C ILE A 255 4.34 -4.38 3.14
N GLY A 256 4.58 -3.38 2.31
CA GLY A 256 4.41 -1.97 2.56
C GLY A 256 3.51 -1.32 1.51
N PHE A 257 3.67 -0.04 1.25
CA PHE A 257 2.92 0.68 0.22
C PHE A 257 3.59 1.98 -0.19
N ARG A 258 3.18 2.49 -1.34
CA ARG A 258 3.43 3.88 -1.76
C ARG A 258 2.15 4.60 -2.12
N CYS A 259 2.13 5.92 -1.90
CA CYS A 259 1.02 6.76 -2.30
C CYS A 259 1.28 7.37 -3.67
N VAL A 260 0.22 7.47 -4.47
CA VAL A 260 0.21 8.23 -5.72
C VAL A 260 -0.84 9.34 -5.65
N ARG A 261 -0.70 10.32 -6.53
CA ARG A 261 -1.66 11.39 -6.72
C ARG A 261 -1.78 11.68 -8.22
N THR A 262 -3.00 11.73 -8.72
CA THR A 262 -3.26 12.08 -10.11
C THR A 262 -2.81 13.51 -10.36
N GLN A 263 -2.04 13.75 -11.41
CA GLN A 263 -1.68 15.08 -11.86
C GLN A 263 -2.79 15.60 -12.77
N VAL A 264 -3.42 16.71 -12.40
CA VAL A 264 -4.40 17.41 -13.24
C VAL A 264 -3.73 18.62 -13.86
N GLY A 265 -3.71 18.67 -15.20
CA GLY A 265 -3.14 19.78 -15.96
C GLY A 265 -1.69 19.54 -16.39
N TYR A 266 -1.37 20.08 -17.55
CA TYR A 266 -0.02 20.03 -18.11
C TYR A 266 0.78 21.20 -17.56
N ASN A 267 1.76 20.93 -16.70
CA ASN A 267 2.70 21.96 -16.28
C ASN A 267 3.68 22.25 -17.43
N LYS A 268 3.40 23.29 -18.22
CA LYS A 268 4.29 23.76 -19.30
C LYS A 268 5.63 24.37 -18.78
N LYS A 269 5.96 24.20 -17.52
CA LYS A 269 7.24 24.65 -16.92
C LYS A 269 8.18 23.47 -16.69
N GLY A 270 8.86 23.08 -17.74
CA GLY A 270 9.89 22.05 -17.72
C GLY A 270 10.54 21.95 -19.11
N ARG A 271 11.23 22.98 -19.51
CA ARG A 271 12.41 22.87 -20.38
C ARG A 271 13.65 22.88 -19.51
#